data_1123686ba10000c10a9cfeace44d44ba
#
_entry.id   1123686ba10000c10a9cfeace44d44ba
#
_cell.length_a   1.000
_cell.length_b   1.000
_cell.length_c   1.000
_cell.angle_alpha   90.00
_cell.angle_beta   90.00
_cell.angle_gamma   90.00
#
_symmetry.space_group_name_H-M   'P 1'
#
loop_
_entity.id
_entity.type
_entity.pdbx_description
1 polymer ?
#
loop_
_entity_poly.entity_id
_entity_poly.type
_entity_poly.pdbx_seq_one_letter_code
_entity_poly.pdbx_strand_id
1 'polypeptide(L)'
;MGVSLALMATTLSSCDLDTTPTTSLDSDAAFKTTTYAENVLRGAWSYAFNEGQTYQSIGIFSVLLSDDFMGSDCVKAKSYGYSQCYNLTVGYGRGQHNSVLWDICYDAINNCNNIIANIDQASGSDTDKNRIKGQAYATRGYMYMMLASHFSFSVEKDPNAVCVPIYTEPTDMNQALTGNPAASVKEVYDQALGDLKKSVELIPEKYNRGTDPTDYYKINHTVAMGILAR
;
A
#
# COMPACT_ATOMS: atom_id res chain seq x y z
N MET A 1 -46.65 -63.14 4.57
CA MET A 1 -45.29 -62.70 4.83
C MET A 1 -45.13 -61.34 4.12
N GLY A 2 -45.37 -60.29 4.87
CA GLY A 2 -45.21 -58.91 4.36
C GLY A 2 -43.95 -58.30 4.96
N VAL A 3 -43.01 -57.86 4.13
CA VAL A 3 -41.80 -57.23 4.52
C VAL A 3 -42.06 -55.73 4.43
N SER A 4 -42.11 -54.99 5.60
CA SER A 4 -42.23 -53.57 5.68
C SER A 4 -40.85 -52.95 5.45
N LEU A 5 -40.72 -52.21 4.37
CA LEU A 5 -39.54 -51.44 4.03
C LEU A 5 -39.62 -50.10 4.79
N ALA A 6 -38.87 -49.97 5.87
CA ALA A 6 -38.71 -48.69 6.61
C ALA A 6 -37.76 -47.78 5.85
N LEU A 7 -38.30 -46.68 5.31
CA LEU A 7 -37.55 -45.63 4.64
C LEU A 7 -36.92 -44.74 5.72
N MET A 8 -35.62 -44.89 6.00
CA MET A 8 -34.87 -43.95 6.83
C MET A 8 -34.64 -42.64 6.03
N ALA A 9 -35.38 -41.63 6.35
CA ALA A 9 -35.11 -40.27 5.92
C ALA A 9 -33.91 -39.72 6.73
N THR A 10 -32.73 -39.75 6.15
CA THR A 10 -31.58 -39.01 6.69
C THR A 10 -31.78 -37.55 6.38
N THR A 11 -32.06 -36.75 7.42
CA THR A 11 -32.02 -35.29 7.35
C THR A 11 -30.57 -34.87 7.10
N LEU A 12 -30.27 -34.46 5.88
CA LEU A 12 -29.05 -33.76 5.56
C LEU A 12 -29.13 -32.40 6.27
N SER A 13 -28.55 -32.31 7.45
CA SER A 13 -28.24 -31.03 8.09
C SER A 13 -27.19 -30.35 7.18
N SER A 14 -27.65 -29.41 6.36
CA SER A 14 -26.77 -28.51 5.64
C SER A 14 -26.03 -27.71 6.68
N CYS A 15 -24.73 -27.96 6.80
CA CYS A 15 -23.86 -27.02 7.54
C CYS A 15 -24.01 -25.66 6.89
N ASP A 16 -24.31 -24.67 7.69
CA ASP A 16 -24.27 -23.25 7.32
C ASP A 16 -22.84 -22.95 6.85
N LEU A 17 -22.70 -22.71 5.55
CA LEU A 17 -21.41 -22.43 4.89
C LEU A 17 -21.00 -20.96 4.98
N ASP A 18 -21.78 -20.14 5.72
CA ASP A 18 -21.41 -18.77 6.04
C ASP A 18 -20.34 -18.73 7.17
N THR A 19 -19.22 -19.38 6.90
CA THR A 19 -18.02 -19.18 7.73
C THR A 19 -17.33 -17.91 7.28
N THR A 20 -17.48 -16.84 8.06
CA THR A 20 -16.58 -15.70 7.95
C THR A 20 -15.14 -16.19 8.20
N PRO A 21 -14.18 -15.89 7.32
CA PRO A 21 -12.80 -16.30 7.52
C PRO A 21 -12.29 -15.80 8.87
N THR A 22 -11.92 -16.69 9.77
CA THR A 22 -11.39 -16.33 11.10
C THR A 22 -9.98 -15.74 11.02
N THR A 23 -9.36 -15.74 9.86
CA THR A 23 -7.99 -15.27 9.60
C THR A 23 -7.91 -13.96 8.83
N SER A 24 -9.02 -13.46 8.26
CA SER A 24 -9.12 -12.13 7.65
C SER A 24 -10.19 -11.31 8.39
N LEU A 25 -9.85 -10.08 8.77
CA LEU A 25 -10.86 -9.13 9.22
C LEU A 25 -11.83 -8.88 8.06
N ASP A 26 -13.13 -9.09 8.32
CA ASP A 26 -14.18 -8.61 7.44
C ASP A 26 -13.97 -7.11 7.19
N SER A 27 -14.10 -6.64 5.97
CA SER A 27 -13.90 -5.24 5.60
C SER A 27 -14.71 -4.29 6.50
N ASP A 28 -15.95 -4.68 6.84
CA ASP A 28 -16.80 -3.91 7.73
C ASP A 28 -16.27 -3.89 9.19
N ALA A 29 -15.58 -4.94 9.64
CA ALA A 29 -14.98 -4.99 10.96
C ALA A 29 -13.70 -4.17 11.05
N ALA A 30 -12.94 -4.06 9.96
CA ALA A 30 -11.64 -3.37 9.90
C ALA A 30 -11.75 -1.86 10.17
N PHE A 31 -12.93 -1.27 9.99
CA PHE A 31 -13.15 0.18 10.17
C PHE A 31 -14.13 0.51 11.32
N LYS A 32 -14.50 -0.47 12.15
CA LYS A 32 -15.37 -0.22 13.31
C LYS A 32 -14.72 0.63 14.40
N THR A 33 -13.41 0.57 14.53
CA THR A 33 -12.67 1.32 15.55
C THR A 33 -11.38 1.91 14.98
N THR A 34 -10.88 2.98 15.58
CA THR A 34 -9.57 3.57 15.23
C THR A 34 -8.44 2.57 15.40
N THR A 35 -8.51 1.67 16.38
CA THR A 35 -7.49 0.61 16.58
C THR A 35 -7.43 -0.36 15.40
N TYR A 36 -8.57 -0.76 14.85
CA TYR A 36 -8.58 -1.65 13.69
C TYR A 36 -8.09 -0.93 12.43
N ALA A 37 -8.50 0.33 12.21
CA ALA A 37 -7.99 1.13 11.10
C ALA A 37 -6.46 1.33 11.18
N GLU A 38 -5.91 1.53 12.37
CA GLU A 38 -4.45 1.58 12.57
C GLU A 38 -3.77 0.24 12.25
N ASN A 39 -4.40 -0.89 12.54
CA ASN A 39 -3.89 -2.21 12.14
C ASN A 39 -3.89 -2.41 10.61
N VAL A 40 -4.88 -1.87 9.89
CA VAL A 40 -4.87 -1.87 8.41
C VAL A 40 -3.65 -1.11 7.88
N LEU A 41 -3.38 0.08 8.41
CA LEU A 41 -2.20 0.87 8.03
C LEU A 41 -0.90 0.13 8.35
N ARG A 42 -0.83 -0.51 9.52
CA ARG A 42 0.30 -1.35 9.90
C ARG A 42 0.50 -2.53 8.95
N GLY A 43 -0.61 -3.16 8.53
CA GLY A 43 -0.61 -4.26 7.55
C GLY A 43 -0.03 -3.84 6.22
N ALA A 44 -0.44 -2.68 5.69
CA ALA A 44 0.08 -2.11 4.44
C ALA A 44 1.60 -1.88 4.50
N TRP A 45 2.11 -1.31 5.59
CA TRP A 45 3.55 -1.14 5.78
C TRP A 45 4.27 -2.46 6.02
N SER A 46 3.66 -3.42 6.74
CA SER A 46 4.24 -4.76 6.91
C SER A 46 4.40 -5.46 5.57
N TYR A 47 3.41 -5.37 4.69
CA TYR A 47 3.50 -5.86 3.31
C TYR A 47 4.62 -5.14 2.55
N ALA A 48 4.64 -3.81 2.58
CA ALA A 48 5.65 -3.00 1.90
C ALA A 48 7.10 -3.32 2.31
N PHE A 49 7.32 -3.77 3.55
CA PHE A 49 8.66 -4.13 4.04
C PHE A 49 9.03 -5.60 3.84
N ASN A 50 8.05 -6.50 3.80
CA ASN A 50 8.31 -7.94 3.85
C ASN A 50 7.89 -8.69 2.57
N GLU A 51 7.27 -8.00 1.60
CA GLU A 51 6.88 -8.65 0.35
C GLU A 51 8.10 -9.12 -0.43
N GLY A 52 7.98 -10.36 -0.98
CA GLY A 52 9.03 -10.99 -1.76
C GLY A 52 9.78 -12.09 -1.00
N GLN A 53 10.39 -12.99 -1.77
CA GLN A 53 11.00 -14.22 -1.24
C GLN A 53 12.53 -14.24 -1.32
N THR A 54 13.11 -13.26 -1.99
CA THR A 54 14.57 -13.19 -2.18
C THR A 54 15.07 -11.82 -1.74
N TYR A 55 16.33 -11.73 -1.34
CA TYR A 55 16.95 -10.46 -0.95
C TYR A 55 16.91 -9.38 -2.04
N GLN A 56 16.67 -9.76 -3.29
CA GLN A 56 16.51 -8.85 -4.43
C GLN A 56 15.08 -8.36 -4.62
N SER A 57 14.13 -8.92 -3.87
CA SER A 57 12.70 -8.61 -3.98
C SER A 57 12.03 -8.41 -2.62
N ILE A 58 12.81 -8.27 -1.54
CA ILE A 58 12.26 -8.03 -0.20
C ILE A 58 11.83 -6.58 -0.08
N GLY A 59 10.55 -6.36 -0.35
CA GLY A 59 9.87 -5.12 -0.07
C GLY A 59 10.56 -3.86 -0.63
N ILE A 60 10.22 -2.74 -0.06
CA ILE A 60 10.74 -1.41 -0.44
C ILE A 60 12.27 -1.29 -0.27
N PHE A 61 12.85 -2.09 0.63
CA PHE A 61 14.30 -2.12 0.82
C PHE A 61 15.03 -2.53 -0.46
N SER A 62 14.53 -3.57 -1.14
CA SER A 62 15.16 -4.05 -2.38
C SER A 62 15.05 -3.03 -3.52
N VAL A 63 13.97 -2.25 -3.54
CA VAL A 63 13.78 -1.17 -4.52
C VAL A 63 14.80 -0.06 -4.28
N LEU A 64 14.90 0.44 -3.06
CA LEU A 64 15.86 1.50 -2.70
C LEU A 64 17.31 1.07 -2.94
N LEU A 65 17.65 -0.20 -2.63
CA LEU A 65 18.99 -0.73 -2.89
C LEU A 65 19.25 -0.89 -4.40
N SER A 66 18.20 -1.20 -5.18
CA SER A 66 18.32 -1.24 -6.66
C SER A 66 18.65 0.15 -7.22
N ASP A 67 18.03 1.20 -6.68
CA ASP A 67 18.31 2.59 -7.07
C ASP A 67 19.75 2.97 -6.76
N ASP A 68 20.25 2.63 -5.58
CA ASP A 68 21.65 2.85 -5.19
C ASP A 68 22.62 2.15 -6.17
N PHE A 69 22.32 0.91 -6.55
CA PHE A 69 23.12 0.17 -7.53
C PHE A 69 23.06 0.74 -8.95
N MET A 70 21.98 1.41 -9.33
CA MET A 70 21.87 2.13 -10.60
C MET A 70 22.57 3.50 -10.58
N GLY A 71 22.87 4.01 -9.38
CA GLY A 71 23.60 5.25 -9.18
C GLY A 71 25.12 5.10 -9.34
N SER A 72 25.82 6.18 -9.07
CA SER A 72 27.30 6.25 -9.12
C SER A 72 28.00 5.89 -7.81
N ASP A 73 27.25 5.73 -6.72
CA ASP A 73 27.78 5.64 -5.37
C ASP A 73 28.12 4.20 -4.93
N CYS A 74 27.63 3.21 -5.69
CA CYS A 74 27.85 1.79 -5.40
C CYS A 74 28.82 1.16 -6.40
N VAL A 75 29.68 0.27 -5.90
CA VAL A 75 30.60 -0.53 -6.72
C VAL A 75 30.28 -2.01 -6.56
N LYS A 76 30.02 -2.69 -7.68
CA LYS A 76 29.78 -4.12 -7.71
C LYS A 76 31.09 -4.91 -7.70
N ALA A 77 31.39 -5.61 -6.60
CA ALA A 77 32.59 -6.43 -6.49
C ALA A 77 32.47 -7.79 -7.19
N LYS A 78 31.24 -8.35 -7.33
CA LYS A 78 30.96 -9.64 -7.99
C LYS A 78 29.67 -9.58 -8.77
N SER A 79 29.58 -10.37 -9.85
CA SER A 79 28.34 -10.55 -10.63
C SER A 79 27.38 -11.46 -9.92
N TYR A 80 26.60 -10.90 -8.99
CA TYR A 80 25.58 -11.60 -8.23
C TYR A 80 24.44 -10.61 -7.84
N GLY A 81 23.25 -11.09 -7.70
CA GLY A 81 22.13 -10.29 -7.23
C GLY A 81 21.82 -9.09 -8.13
N TYR A 82 21.96 -7.90 -7.60
CA TYR A 82 21.65 -6.63 -8.27
C TYR A 82 22.51 -6.31 -9.52
N SER A 83 23.10 -7.32 -10.15
CA SER A 83 23.94 -7.12 -11.34
C SER A 83 23.19 -6.45 -12.49
N GLN A 84 21.90 -6.73 -12.66
CA GLN A 84 21.09 -6.11 -13.69
C GLN A 84 20.86 -4.61 -13.42
N CYS A 85 20.65 -4.25 -12.14
CA CYS A 85 20.53 -2.85 -11.72
C CYS A 85 21.84 -2.11 -11.99
N TYR A 86 22.96 -2.64 -11.54
CA TYR A 86 24.28 -2.06 -11.75
C TYR A 86 24.65 -1.88 -13.21
N ASN A 87 24.26 -2.83 -14.06
CA ASN A 87 24.55 -2.77 -15.50
C ASN A 87 23.47 -1.99 -16.29
N LEU A 88 22.46 -1.41 -15.61
CA LEU A 88 21.33 -0.70 -16.21
C LEU A 88 20.56 -1.55 -17.24
N THR A 89 20.46 -2.86 -17.00
CA THR A 89 19.74 -3.81 -17.88
C THR A 89 18.36 -4.18 -17.31
N VAL A 90 18.00 -3.67 -16.15
CA VAL A 90 16.61 -3.75 -15.60
C VAL A 90 15.73 -2.80 -16.40
N GLY A 91 14.64 -3.25 -16.92
CA GLY A 91 13.71 -2.36 -17.61
C GLY A 91 13.28 -2.84 -18.99
N TYR A 92 13.89 -3.89 -19.48
CA TYR A 92 13.41 -4.58 -20.66
C TYR A 92 12.34 -5.60 -20.24
N GLY A 93 11.09 -5.14 -20.12
CA GLY A 93 9.95 -6.00 -19.83
C GLY A 93 9.49 -5.98 -18.35
N ARG A 94 8.77 -7.03 -17.96
CA ARG A 94 8.26 -7.22 -16.58
C ARG A 94 9.38 -7.69 -15.66
N GLY A 95 10.33 -6.81 -15.38
CA GLY A 95 11.39 -7.12 -14.42
C GLY A 95 10.84 -7.26 -13.00
N GLN A 96 11.40 -8.18 -12.22
CA GLN A 96 11.00 -8.46 -10.85
C GLN A 96 10.97 -7.18 -9.96
N HIS A 97 11.93 -6.27 -10.13
CA HIS A 97 11.99 -5.02 -9.37
C HIS A 97 10.81 -4.08 -9.66
N ASN A 98 10.42 -3.97 -10.94
CA ASN A 98 9.30 -3.11 -11.32
C ASN A 98 7.95 -3.65 -10.80
N SER A 99 7.75 -4.98 -10.87
CA SER A 99 6.52 -5.59 -10.35
C SER A 99 6.43 -5.47 -8.82
N VAL A 100 7.52 -5.71 -8.10
CA VAL A 100 7.55 -5.56 -6.63
C VAL A 100 7.17 -4.15 -6.20
N LEU A 101 7.76 -3.11 -6.82
CA LEU A 101 7.41 -1.73 -6.51
C LEU A 101 5.95 -1.42 -6.82
N TRP A 102 5.47 -1.86 -7.99
CA TRP A 102 4.08 -1.66 -8.42
C TRP A 102 3.11 -2.28 -7.41
N ASP A 103 3.31 -3.54 -7.07
CA ASP A 103 2.43 -4.30 -6.18
C ASP A 103 2.40 -3.68 -4.77
N ILE A 104 3.57 -3.35 -4.21
CA ILE A 104 3.69 -2.69 -2.91
C ILE A 104 2.94 -1.35 -2.89
N CYS A 105 3.17 -0.51 -3.90
CA CYS A 105 2.56 0.81 -3.93
C CYS A 105 1.05 0.75 -4.06
N TYR A 106 0.52 -0.06 -4.97
CA TYR A 106 -0.93 -0.13 -5.18
C TYR A 106 -1.66 -0.87 -4.06
N ASP A 107 -1.05 -1.87 -3.41
CA ASP A 107 -1.61 -2.44 -2.19
C ASP A 107 -1.72 -1.37 -1.08
N ALA A 108 -0.64 -0.65 -0.82
CA ALA A 108 -0.66 0.42 0.18
C ALA A 108 -1.64 1.55 -0.17
N ILE A 109 -1.73 1.96 -1.44
CA ILE A 109 -2.68 2.97 -1.92
C ILE A 109 -4.12 2.51 -1.66
N ASN A 110 -4.47 1.27 -2.00
CA ASN A 110 -5.82 0.75 -1.79
C ASN A 110 -6.18 0.66 -0.29
N ASN A 111 -5.25 0.19 0.55
CA ASN A 111 -5.44 0.20 2.00
C ASN A 111 -5.63 1.63 2.56
N CYS A 112 -4.86 2.61 2.07
CA CYS A 112 -5.03 4.01 2.45
C CYS A 112 -6.38 4.58 1.98
N ASN A 113 -6.84 4.25 0.77
CA ASN A 113 -8.14 4.65 0.26
C ASN A 113 -9.27 4.14 1.17
N ASN A 114 -9.19 2.87 1.58
CA ASN A 114 -10.17 2.29 2.50
C ASN A 114 -10.17 3.00 3.87
N ILE A 115 -8.99 3.32 4.42
CA ILE A 115 -8.90 4.09 5.67
C ILE A 115 -9.53 5.47 5.50
N ILE A 116 -9.15 6.21 4.46
CA ILE A 116 -9.61 7.58 4.21
C ILE A 116 -11.13 7.64 4.05
N ALA A 117 -11.71 6.65 3.36
CA ALA A 117 -13.15 6.58 3.11
C ALA A 117 -13.97 6.24 4.38
N ASN A 118 -13.42 5.45 5.30
CA ASN A 118 -14.23 4.85 6.37
C ASN A 118 -13.89 5.36 7.77
N ILE A 119 -12.73 5.98 8.02
CA ILE A 119 -12.24 6.31 9.36
C ILE A 119 -13.15 7.27 10.12
N ASP A 120 -13.85 8.16 9.44
CA ASP A 120 -14.73 9.15 10.08
C ASP A 120 -15.91 8.49 10.81
N GLN A 121 -16.31 7.30 10.39
CA GLN A 121 -17.40 6.51 11.00
C GLN A 121 -16.90 5.56 12.11
N ALA A 122 -15.60 5.38 12.26
CA ALA A 122 -15.02 4.52 13.27
C ALA A 122 -15.28 5.03 14.70
N SER A 123 -15.39 4.12 15.67
CA SER A 123 -15.39 4.48 17.09
C SER A 123 -13.99 4.88 17.51
N GLY A 124 -13.86 5.99 18.22
CA GLY A 124 -12.59 6.53 18.71
C GLY A 124 -12.62 8.05 18.79
N SER A 125 -11.55 8.66 19.30
CA SER A 125 -11.46 10.11 19.40
C SER A 125 -11.24 10.74 18.02
N ASP A 126 -11.74 11.97 17.81
CA ASP A 126 -11.50 12.72 16.56
C ASP A 126 -10.00 12.97 16.34
N THR A 127 -9.24 13.12 17.42
CA THR A 127 -7.77 13.24 17.35
C THR A 127 -7.13 11.97 16.76
N ASP A 128 -7.57 10.78 17.16
CA ASP A 128 -7.06 9.52 16.62
C ASP A 128 -7.51 9.32 15.18
N LYS A 129 -8.78 9.64 14.86
CA LYS A 129 -9.29 9.58 13.48
C LYS A 129 -8.47 10.48 12.56
N ASN A 130 -8.25 11.74 12.93
CA ASN A 130 -7.47 12.69 12.16
C ASN A 130 -6.01 12.23 12.02
N ARG A 131 -5.40 11.72 13.09
CA ARG A 131 -4.04 11.18 13.06
C ARG A 131 -3.92 10.02 12.07
N ILE A 132 -4.80 9.03 12.15
CA ILE A 132 -4.77 7.85 11.27
C ILE A 132 -5.06 8.23 9.82
N LYS A 133 -6.05 9.10 9.60
CA LYS A 133 -6.37 9.63 8.27
C LYS A 133 -5.19 10.39 7.67
N GLY A 134 -4.53 11.22 8.49
CA GLY A 134 -3.32 11.94 8.09
C GLY A 134 -2.17 11.02 7.73
N GLN A 135 -1.97 9.94 8.50
CA GLN A 135 -0.95 8.92 8.20
C GLN A 135 -1.28 8.16 6.91
N ALA A 136 -2.56 7.86 6.64
CA ALA A 136 -2.99 7.25 5.38
C ALA A 136 -2.72 8.18 4.19
N TYR A 137 -3.01 9.47 4.31
CA TYR A 137 -2.65 10.47 3.29
C TYR A 137 -1.14 10.54 3.07
N ALA A 138 -0.32 10.57 4.14
CA ALA A 138 1.14 10.59 4.01
C ALA A 138 1.66 9.35 3.29
N THR A 139 1.15 8.18 3.65
CA THR A 139 1.53 6.90 3.02
C THR A 139 1.14 6.89 1.54
N ARG A 140 -0.09 7.27 1.20
CA ARG A 140 -0.56 7.30 -0.19
C ARG A 140 0.25 8.30 -1.04
N GLY A 141 0.49 9.49 -0.53
CA GLY A 141 1.32 10.49 -1.20
C GLY A 141 2.75 10.00 -1.44
N TYR A 142 3.36 9.34 -0.45
CA TYR A 142 4.68 8.73 -0.60
C TYR A 142 4.71 7.63 -1.66
N MET A 143 3.70 6.75 -1.70
CA MET A 143 3.62 5.69 -2.70
C MET A 143 3.45 6.25 -4.12
N TYR A 144 2.64 7.29 -4.32
CA TYR A 144 2.54 7.97 -5.62
C TYR A 144 3.85 8.66 -6.03
N MET A 145 4.57 9.26 -5.10
CA MET A 145 5.90 9.83 -5.38
C MET A 145 6.89 8.76 -5.82
N MET A 146 6.91 7.60 -5.16
CA MET A 146 7.73 6.44 -5.55
C MET A 146 7.36 5.94 -6.95
N LEU A 147 6.07 5.76 -7.25
CA LEU A 147 5.60 5.36 -8.57
C LEU A 147 6.01 6.38 -9.65
N ALA A 148 5.81 7.66 -9.41
CA ALA A 148 6.15 8.71 -10.38
C ALA A 148 7.66 8.74 -10.70
N SER A 149 8.51 8.58 -9.68
CA SER A 149 9.96 8.60 -9.85
C SER A 149 10.51 7.39 -10.62
N HIS A 150 9.80 6.24 -10.60
CA HIS A 150 10.28 5.00 -11.23
C HIS A 150 9.63 4.72 -12.59
N PHE A 151 8.41 5.17 -12.82
CA PHE A 151 7.64 4.82 -14.01
C PHE A 151 7.47 5.96 -15.02
N SER A 152 8.10 7.12 -14.78
CA SER A 152 8.02 8.23 -15.71
C SER A 152 9.28 9.09 -15.67
N PHE A 153 9.32 10.11 -16.53
CA PHE A 153 10.32 11.17 -16.49
C PHE A 153 10.05 12.13 -15.33
N SER A 154 11.07 12.98 -15.01
CA SER A 154 10.84 14.07 -14.07
C SER A 154 9.79 15.06 -14.61
N VAL A 155 9.04 15.69 -13.71
CA VAL A 155 8.06 16.74 -14.07
C VAL A 155 8.73 17.88 -14.86
N GLU A 156 9.97 18.22 -14.51
CA GLU A 156 10.73 19.28 -15.18
C GLU A 156 11.03 18.93 -16.65
N LYS A 157 11.30 17.64 -16.93
CA LYS A 157 11.61 17.19 -18.28
C LYS A 157 10.37 17.16 -19.18
N ASP A 158 9.29 16.57 -18.72
CA ASP A 158 8.02 16.49 -19.44
C ASP A 158 6.84 16.28 -18.46
N PRO A 159 6.13 17.34 -18.08
CA PRO A 159 4.99 17.24 -17.15
C PRO A 159 3.83 16.41 -17.69
N ASN A 160 3.73 16.25 -19.01
CA ASN A 160 2.65 15.52 -19.68
C ASN A 160 3.04 14.07 -20.03
N ALA A 161 4.26 13.64 -19.70
CA ALA A 161 4.65 12.25 -19.92
C ALA A 161 3.68 11.29 -19.23
N VAL A 162 3.37 10.19 -19.89
CA VAL A 162 2.54 9.12 -19.31
C VAL A 162 3.24 8.54 -18.09
N CYS A 163 2.48 8.41 -17.01
CA CYS A 163 2.97 7.88 -15.74
C CYS A 163 2.16 6.66 -15.31
N VAL A 164 1.41 6.76 -14.25
CA VAL A 164 0.67 5.64 -13.63
C VAL A 164 -0.79 6.00 -13.38
N PRO A 165 -1.69 5.01 -13.29
CA PRO A 165 -3.08 5.25 -12.91
C PRO A 165 -3.21 5.83 -11.51
N ILE A 166 -4.16 6.76 -11.31
CA ILE A 166 -4.50 7.32 -10.00
C ILE A 166 -5.79 6.68 -9.49
N TYR A 167 -5.75 6.17 -8.25
CA TYR A 167 -6.88 5.64 -7.50
C TYR A 167 -6.99 6.40 -6.18
N THR A 168 -8.11 7.09 -5.96
CA THR A 168 -8.38 7.87 -4.74
C THR A 168 -9.47 7.28 -3.86
N GLU A 169 -10.19 6.30 -4.38
CA GLU A 169 -11.27 5.58 -3.72
C GLU A 169 -10.92 4.10 -3.56
N PRO A 170 -11.56 3.38 -2.61
CA PRO A 170 -11.41 1.94 -2.49
C PRO A 170 -11.73 1.25 -3.82
N THR A 171 -10.86 0.34 -4.24
CA THR A 171 -11.03 -0.39 -5.51
C THR A 171 -11.89 -1.63 -5.28
N ASP A 172 -13.02 -1.72 -5.97
CA ASP A 172 -13.84 -2.93 -6.02
C ASP A 172 -13.39 -3.88 -7.15
N MET A 173 -14.03 -5.06 -7.23
CA MET A 173 -13.68 -6.07 -8.22
C MET A 173 -13.89 -5.58 -9.67
N ASN A 174 -14.92 -4.75 -9.91
CA ASN A 174 -15.20 -4.23 -11.25
C ASN A 174 -14.18 -3.19 -11.68
N GLN A 175 -13.78 -2.30 -10.76
CA GLN A 175 -12.71 -1.35 -11.01
C GLN A 175 -11.36 -2.04 -11.20
N ALA A 176 -11.09 -3.12 -10.45
CA ALA A 176 -9.89 -3.92 -10.64
C ALA A 176 -9.82 -4.56 -12.03
N LEU A 177 -10.95 -4.98 -12.60
CA LEU A 177 -11.03 -5.56 -13.95
C LEU A 177 -10.93 -4.52 -15.07
N THR A 178 -11.50 -3.33 -14.87
CA THR A 178 -11.52 -2.27 -15.90
C THR A 178 -10.28 -1.38 -15.85
N GLY A 179 -9.74 -1.15 -14.66
CA GLY A 179 -8.60 -0.27 -14.41
C GLY A 179 -8.92 1.21 -14.68
N ASN A 180 -8.01 2.08 -14.29
CA ASN A 180 -8.02 3.50 -14.66
C ASN A 180 -6.98 3.75 -15.75
N PRO A 181 -7.19 4.74 -16.64
CA PRO A 181 -6.16 5.16 -17.58
C PRO A 181 -4.94 5.71 -16.81
N ALA A 182 -3.77 5.59 -17.41
CA ALA A 182 -2.57 6.20 -16.86
C ALA A 182 -2.69 7.73 -16.89
N ALA A 183 -2.36 8.36 -15.77
CA ALA A 183 -2.30 9.82 -15.64
C ALA A 183 -0.94 10.35 -16.11
N SER A 184 -0.82 11.66 -16.30
CA SER A 184 0.46 12.31 -16.54
C SER A 184 1.31 12.35 -15.25
N VAL A 185 2.62 12.49 -15.41
CA VAL A 185 3.53 12.61 -14.27
C VAL A 185 3.17 13.82 -13.39
N LYS A 186 2.75 14.92 -14.00
CA LYS A 186 2.28 16.11 -13.26
C LYS A 186 1.07 15.80 -12.39
N GLU A 187 0.05 15.12 -12.95
CA GLU A 187 -1.16 14.75 -12.20
C GLU A 187 -0.84 13.83 -11.02
N VAL A 188 0.10 12.89 -11.18
CA VAL A 188 0.52 12.01 -10.08
C VAL A 188 1.24 12.78 -8.99
N TYR A 189 2.14 13.71 -9.34
CA TYR A 189 2.78 14.57 -8.32
C TYR A 189 1.79 15.55 -7.67
N ASP A 190 0.84 16.11 -8.41
CA ASP A 190 -0.22 16.96 -7.85
C ASP A 190 -1.06 16.18 -6.83
N GLN A 191 -1.39 14.92 -7.12
CA GLN A 191 -2.08 14.02 -6.19
C GLN A 191 -1.23 13.76 -4.94
N ALA A 192 0.05 13.44 -5.10
CA ALA A 192 0.96 13.19 -4.00
C ALA A 192 1.12 14.43 -3.10
N LEU A 193 1.31 15.60 -3.69
CA LEU A 193 1.40 16.89 -2.97
C LEU A 193 0.10 17.22 -2.23
N GLY A 194 -1.04 16.98 -2.86
CA GLY A 194 -2.34 17.18 -2.22
C GLY A 194 -2.52 16.31 -0.97
N ASP A 195 -2.15 15.05 -1.07
CA ASP A 195 -2.19 14.11 0.03
C ASP A 195 -1.22 14.49 1.16
N LEU A 196 0.01 14.83 0.83
CA LEU A 196 1.02 15.22 1.83
C LEU A 196 0.65 16.52 2.57
N LYS A 197 0.05 17.50 1.89
CA LYS A 197 -0.48 18.70 2.54
C LYS A 197 -1.59 18.37 3.53
N LYS A 198 -2.57 17.54 3.14
CA LYS A 198 -3.63 17.06 4.03
C LYS A 198 -3.07 16.27 5.21
N SER A 199 -2.02 15.49 5.00
CA SER A 199 -1.34 14.76 6.07
C SER A 199 -0.77 15.70 7.13
N VAL A 200 -0.04 16.75 6.72
CA VAL A 200 0.53 17.73 7.64
C VAL A 200 -0.57 18.48 8.42
N GLU A 201 -1.70 18.79 7.79
CA GLU A 201 -2.84 19.43 8.46
C GLU A 201 -3.51 18.53 9.51
N LEU A 202 -3.60 17.22 9.25
CA LEU A 202 -4.36 16.28 10.07
C LEU A 202 -3.56 15.66 11.20
N ILE A 203 -2.26 15.44 11.03
CA ILE A 203 -1.43 14.82 12.07
C ILE A 203 -1.09 15.86 13.13
N PRO A 204 -1.46 15.66 14.41
CA PRO A 204 -1.13 16.60 15.47
C PRO A 204 0.39 16.82 15.61
N GLU A 205 0.83 18.06 15.69
CA GLU A 205 2.26 18.42 15.83
C GLU A 205 2.95 17.71 17.01
N LYS A 206 2.23 17.57 18.11
CA LYS A 206 2.75 16.93 19.34
C LYS A 206 2.61 15.42 19.36
N TYR A 207 2.13 14.79 18.25
CA TYR A 207 2.01 13.35 18.22
C TYR A 207 3.39 12.69 18.25
N ASN A 208 3.62 11.91 19.31
CA ASN A 208 4.79 11.07 19.44
C ASN A 208 4.46 9.65 18.95
N ARG A 209 5.14 9.19 17.91
CA ARG A 209 4.93 7.85 17.35
C ARG A 209 5.40 6.71 18.26
N GLY A 210 6.12 7.03 19.36
CA GLY A 210 6.71 6.01 20.22
C GLY A 210 8.15 5.66 19.82
N THR A 211 8.74 4.76 20.59
CA THR A 211 10.12 4.28 20.40
C THR A 211 10.17 2.77 20.17
N ASP A 212 9.03 2.08 20.12
CA ASP A 212 8.97 0.65 19.84
C ASP A 212 9.47 0.40 18.41
N PRO A 213 10.39 -0.58 18.22
CA PRO A 213 10.86 -0.95 16.86
C PRO A 213 9.73 -1.33 15.90
N THR A 214 8.56 -1.73 16.41
CA THR A 214 7.38 -2.03 15.57
C THR A 214 6.59 -0.78 15.15
N ASP A 215 6.94 0.41 15.63
CA ASP A 215 6.27 1.67 15.33
C ASP A 215 6.79 2.35 14.05
N TYR A 216 7.60 1.66 13.24
CA TYR A 216 8.18 2.18 11.99
C TYR A 216 7.13 2.67 10.99
N TYR A 217 5.93 2.10 11.01
CA TYR A 217 4.81 2.49 10.14
C TYR A 217 4.13 3.79 10.57
N LYS A 218 4.37 4.25 11.79
CA LYS A 218 3.72 5.44 12.34
C LYS A 218 4.41 6.70 11.83
N ILE A 219 3.70 7.46 11.03
CA ILE A 219 4.16 8.76 10.52
C ILE A 219 3.70 9.85 11.48
N ASN A 220 4.64 10.61 12.05
CA ASN A 220 4.33 11.81 12.82
C ASN A 220 4.39 13.06 11.93
N HIS A 221 3.99 14.20 12.48
CA HIS A 221 3.95 15.47 11.76
C HIS A 221 5.30 15.85 11.12
N THR A 222 6.41 15.66 11.84
CA THR A 222 7.76 15.96 11.34
C THR A 222 8.15 15.07 10.17
N VAL A 223 7.80 13.77 10.23
CA VAL A 223 8.05 12.84 9.12
C VAL A 223 7.21 13.23 7.90
N ALA A 224 5.93 13.57 8.10
CA ALA A 224 5.06 14.04 7.00
C ALA A 224 5.61 15.31 6.33
N MET A 225 6.09 16.28 7.12
CA MET A 225 6.77 17.48 6.61
C MET A 225 8.05 17.12 5.84
N GLY A 226 8.86 16.17 6.34
CA GLY A 226 10.06 15.70 5.66
C GLY A 226 9.78 15.08 4.30
N ILE A 227 8.71 14.27 4.18
CA ILE A 227 8.27 13.70 2.92
C ILE A 227 7.77 14.80 1.97
N LEU A 228 7.00 15.77 2.48
CA LEU A 228 6.49 16.90 1.68
C LEU A 228 7.60 17.81 1.14
N ALA A 229 8.69 17.93 1.88
CA ALA A 229 9.84 18.77 1.49
C ALA A 229 10.77 18.11 0.45
N ARG A 230 10.65 16.80 0.26
CA ARG A 230 11.43 16.02 -0.71
C ARG A 230 10.89 16.17 -2.13
#